data_e06e81481b11e0111df88f756a00feb0
#
_entry.id   e06e81481b11e0111df88f756a00feb0
#
_cell.length_a   1.000
_cell.length_b   1.000
_cell.length_c   1.000
_cell.angle_alpha   90.00
_cell.angle_beta   90.00
_cell.angle_gamma   90.00
#
_symmetry.space_group_name_H-M   'P 1'
#
loop_
_entity.id
_entity.type
_entity.pdbx_description
1 polymer ?
#
loop_
_entity_poly.entity_id
_entity_poly.type
_entity_poly.pdbx_seq_one_letter_code
_entity_poly.pdbx_strand_id
1 'polypeptide(L)'
;MTYTRRAFLSTLSAAAVAQQAAKPKRDPDVPYVPTTEEAVKAMLKLADVKKPDVVYDLGCGDGRIVVAAAKTFGARGVGIDINPVRIQEANENAKKNGVTDLVRFEENDLFLANFHEATVVTLFLLPQINLKLLPRLREQLKPGTRLVSNTFDMGDWKPLKTVEVEGGDDEESFLSRKLFLWVIPEKGR
;
A
#
# COMPACT_ATOMS: atom_id res chain seq x y z
N MET A 1 -2.29 71.21 25.65
CA MET A 1 -2.54 69.81 26.14
C MET A 1 -2.56 68.89 24.94
N THR A 2 -1.45 68.23 24.69
CA THR A 2 -1.28 67.35 23.51
C THR A 2 -1.26 65.90 24.00
N TYR A 3 -2.30 65.13 23.60
CA TYR A 3 -2.42 63.73 23.89
C TYR A 3 -1.75 62.91 22.78
N THR A 4 -0.64 62.26 23.13
CA THR A 4 0.08 61.34 22.24
C THR A 4 -0.53 59.92 22.39
N ARG A 5 -1.17 59.44 21.32
CA ARG A 5 -1.64 58.02 21.23
C ARG A 5 -0.45 57.12 20.93
N ARG A 6 -0.08 56.28 21.88
CA ARG A 6 0.84 55.17 21.68
C ARG A 6 0.08 54.02 21.00
N ALA A 7 0.47 53.68 19.78
CA ALA A 7 0.01 52.49 19.08
C ALA A 7 0.75 51.26 19.66
N PHE A 8 0.00 50.32 20.23
CA PHE A 8 0.51 48.98 20.58
C PHE A 8 0.51 48.11 19.31
N LEU A 9 1.68 47.86 18.78
CA LEU A 9 1.87 46.82 17.77
C LEU A 9 1.98 45.46 18.50
N SER A 10 0.90 44.69 18.48
CA SER A 10 0.91 43.28 18.90
C SER A 10 1.50 42.44 17.79
N THR A 11 2.73 41.99 17.95
CA THR A 11 3.36 40.97 17.10
C THR A 11 2.74 39.61 17.44
N LEU A 12 1.86 39.10 16.54
CA LEU A 12 1.47 37.70 16.56
C LEU A 12 2.67 36.86 16.16
N SER A 13 3.28 36.23 17.16
CA SER A 13 4.25 35.16 16.94
C SER A 13 3.49 33.91 16.47
N ALA A 14 3.54 33.60 15.16
CA ALA A 14 3.08 32.33 14.64
C ALA A 14 4.05 31.23 15.10
N ALA A 15 3.72 30.58 16.21
CA ALA A 15 4.40 29.36 16.61
C ALA A 15 4.08 28.28 15.58
N ALA A 16 5.05 27.99 14.71
CA ALA A 16 5.02 26.81 13.86
C ALA A 16 5.05 25.57 14.77
N VAL A 17 3.88 24.98 14.98
CA VAL A 17 3.79 23.66 15.62
C VAL A 17 4.37 22.67 14.62
N ALA A 18 5.63 22.32 14.81
CA ALA A 18 6.23 21.20 14.12
C ALA A 18 5.43 19.95 14.49
N GLN A 19 4.61 19.47 13.57
CA GLN A 19 3.83 18.26 13.75
C GLN A 19 4.81 17.09 13.79
N GLN A 20 5.09 16.64 15.00
CA GLN A 20 5.96 15.49 15.21
C GLN A 20 5.26 14.28 14.62
N ALA A 21 5.85 13.69 13.56
CA ALA A 21 5.33 12.49 12.97
C ALA A 21 5.14 11.40 14.04
N ALA A 22 3.96 10.81 14.09
CA ALA A 22 3.66 9.76 15.05
C ALA A 22 4.61 8.58 14.84
N LYS A 23 5.13 8.01 15.92
CA LYS A 23 5.93 6.78 15.83
C LYS A 23 5.01 5.58 15.64
N PRO A 24 5.43 4.57 14.87
CA PRO A 24 4.66 3.34 14.72
C PRO A 24 4.48 2.65 16.08
N LYS A 25 3.38 1.91 16.25
CA LYS A 25 3.08 1.14 17.46
C LYS A 25 4.13 0.07 17.77
N ARG A 26 4.76 -0.44 16.74
CA ARG A 26 5.98 -1.27 16.77
C ARG A 26 6.81 -0.98 15.52
N ASP A 27 8.07 -1.39 15.53
CA ASP A 27 8.93 -1.23 14.35
C ASP A 27 8.40 -2.07 13.17
N PRO A 28 8.49 -1.55 11.93
CA PRO A 28 8.17 -2.31 10.73
C PRO A 28 9.03 -3.57 10.60
N ASP A 29 8.44 -4.68 10.16
CA ASP A 29 9.17 -5.95 9.96
C ASP A 29 10.11 -5.90 8.74
N VAL A 30 9.92 -4.92 7.85
CA VAL A 30 10.68 -4.76 6.61
C VAL A 30 11.04 -3.29 6.39
N PRO A 31 12.20 -2.99 5.78
CA PRO A 31 12.50 -1.63 5.33
C PRO A 31 11.51 -1.21 4.24
N TYR A 32 11.22 0.08 4.19
CA TYR A 32 10.41 0.63 3.09
C TYR A 32 11.26 0.71 1.81
N VAL A 33 10.87 -0.05 0.80
CA VAL A 33 11.40 0.02 -0.56
C VAL A 33 10.20 0.24 -1.49
N PRO A 34 10.15 1.34 -2.22
CA PRO A 34 9.04 1.63 -3.10
C PRO A 34 9.01 0.69 -4.31
N THR A 35 7.84 0.18 -4.68
CA THR A 35 7.63 -0.55 -5.93
C THR A 35 7.76 0.42 -7.11
N THR A 36 8.52 0.08 -8.14
CA THR A 36 8.66 0.94 -9.34
C THR A 36 7.32 1.12 -10.06
N GLU A 37 7.16 2.21 -10.82
CA GLU A 37 5.91 2.45 -11.56
C GLU A 37 5.62 1.36 -12.59
N GLU A 38 6.66 0.81 -13.24
CA GLU A 38 6.58 -0.29 -14.18
C GLU A 38 6.05 -1.54 -13.51
N ALA A 39 6.61 -1.88 -12.32
CA ALA A 39 6.16 -3.03 -11.54
C ALA A 39 4.71 -2.83 -11.04
N VAL A 40 4.34 -1.64 -10.58
CA VAL A 40 2.94 -1.33 -10.20
C VAL A 40 1.99 -1.60 -11.37
N LYS A 41 2.28 -1.05 -12.56
CA LYS A 41 1.47 -1.29 -13.78
C LYS A 41 1.39 -2.77 -14.13
N ALA A 42 2.52 -3.46 -14.07
CA ALA A 42 2.60 -4.90 -14.36
C ALA A 42 1.83 -5.75 -13.33
N MET A 43 1.91 -5.45 -12.04
CA MET A 43 1.16 -6.12 -10.97
C MET A 43 -0.35 -6.01 -11.18
N LEU A 44 -0.84 -4.80 -11.44
CA LEU A 44 -2.28 -4.55 -11.65
C LEU A 44 -2.79 -5.21 -12.94
N LYS A 45 -1.98 -5.23 -14.00
CA LYS A 45 -2.28 -5.96 -15.24
C LYS A 45 -2.24 -7.47 -15.04
N LEU A 46 -1.26 -7.99 -14.31
CA LEU A 46 -1.14 -9.42 -14.00
C LEU A 46 -2.34 -9.92 -13.18
N ALA A 47 -2.80 -9.10 -12.23
CA ALA A 47 -4.01 -9.36 -11.46
C ALA A 47 -5.31 -9.17 -12.26
N ASP A 48 -5.27 -8.67 -13.49
CA ASP A 48 -6.45 -8.35 -14.32
C ASP A 48 -7.45 -7.46 -13.55
N VAL A 49 -6.93 -6.38 -12.93
CA VAL A 49 -7.73 -5.47 -12.09
C VAL A 49 -8.80 -4.78 -12.92
N LYS A 50 -10.02 -4.72 -12.38
CA LYS A 50 -11.20 -4.12 -13.01
C LYS A 50 -11.96 -3.23 -12.01
N LYS A 51 -12.85 -2.40 -12.51
CA LYS A 51 -13.66 -1.47 -11.71
C LYS A 51 -14.37 -2.10 -10.49
N PRO A 52 -14.97 -3.31 -10.56
CA PRO A 52 -15.65 -3.90 -9.39
C PRO A 52 -14.69 -4.45 -8.34
N ASP A 53 -13.37 -4.46 -8.60
CA ASP A 53 -12.40 -5.00 -7.67
C ASP A 53 -12.22 -4.14 -6.42
N VAL A 54 -11.81 -4.81 -5.35
CA VAL A 54 -11.28 -4.20 -4.12
C VAL A 54 -9.85 -4.67 -3.96
N VAL A 55 -8.92 -3.76 -4.25
CA VAL A 55 -7.47 -4.03 -4.16
C VAL A 55 -6.98 -3.74 -2.76
N TYR A 56 -6.46 -4.74 -2.07
CA TYR A 56 -5.77 -4.58 -0.80
C TYR A 56 -4.27 -4.64 -1.02
N ASP A 57 -3.55 -3.62 -0.53
CA ASP A 57 -2.09 -3.57 -0.56
C ASP A 57 -1.57 -3.70 0.87
N LEU A 58 -0.92 -4.82 1.17
CA LEU A 58 -0.44 -5.16 2.51
C LEU A 58 1.03 -4.74 2.66
N GLY A 59 1.28 -3.70 3.44
CA GLY A 59 2.54 -2.97 3.48
C GLY A 59 2.55 -1.88 2.40
N CYS A 60 1.51 -1.04 2.38
CA CYS A 60 1.22 -0.17 1.24
C CYS A 60 2.20 0.99 1.06
N GLY A 61 3.06 1.29 2.04
CA GLY A 61 3.95 2.42 1.98
C GLY A 61 3.21 3.73 1.65
N ASP A 62 3.63 4.42 0.60
CA ASP A 62 3.02 5.66 0.12
C ASP A 62 1.70 5.47 -0.67
N GLY A 63 1.15 4.27 -0.67
CA GLY A 63 -0.16 3.95 -1.27
C GLY A 63 -0.18 3.90 -2.80
N ARG A 64 0.98 3.92 -3.46
CA ARG A 64 1.10 4.02 -4.93
C ARG A 64 0.33 2.95 -5.69
N ILE A 65 0.27 1.71 -5.19
CA ILE A 65 -0.42 0.60 -5.88
C ILE A 65 -1.93 0.81 -5.85
N VAL A 66 -2.53 1.08 -4.69
CA VAL A 66 -3.99 1.30 -4.60
C VAL A 66 -4.42 2.59 -5.28
N VAL A 67 -3.60 3.65 -5.22
CA VAL A 67 -3.84 4.89 -5.97
C VAL A 67 -3.82 4.64 -7.47
N ALA A 68 -2.85 3.88 -7.97
CA ALA A 68 -2.78 3.50 -9.39
C ALA A 68 -3.96 2.63 -9.82
N ALA A 69 -4.40 1.67 -8.98
CA ALA A 69 -5.57 0.85 -9.24
C ALA A 69 -6.84 1.68 -9.37
N ALA A 70 -7.05 2.62 -8.45
CA ALA A 70 -8.20 3.53 -8.49
C ALA A 70 -8.18 4.47 -9.70
N LYS A 71 -7.03 5.10 -9.98
CA LYS A 71 -6.87 6.06 -11.06
C LYS A 71 -7.02 5.42 -12.44
N THR A 72 -6.48 4.22 -12.62
CA THR A 72 -6.40 3.59 -13.95
C THR A 72 -7.62 2.72 -14.25
N PHE A 73 -8.14 2.02 -13.26
CA PHE A 73 -9.21 1.03 -13.45
C PHE A 73 -10.53 1.42 -12.77
N GLY A 74 -10.55 2.49 -11.95
CA GLY A 74 -11.71 2.85 -11.14
C GLY A 74 -12.02 1.82 -10.05
N ALA A 75 -11.06 0.98 -9.69
CA ALA A 75 -11.18 -0.01 -8.62
C ALA A 75 -11.16 0.68 -7.24
N ARG A 76 -11.82 0.07 -6.25
CA ARG A 76 -11.65 0.48 -4.85
C ARG A 76 -10.32 -0.04 -4.32
N GLY A 77 -9.71 0.68 -3.37
CA GLY A 77 -8.45 0.29 -2.80
C GLY A 77 -8.36 0.48 -1.30
N VAL A 78 -7.66 -0.42 -0.63
CA VAL A 78 -7.33 -0.33 0.79
C VAL A 78 -5.84 -0.58 0.96
N GLY A 79 -5.12 0.41 1.46
CA GLY A 79 -3.72 0.25 1.83
C GLY A 79 -3.59 0.07 3.34
N ILE A 80 -2.79 -0.90 3.76
CA ILE A 80 -2.50 -1.17 5.17
C ILE A 80 -1.01 -1.03 5.40
N ASP A 81 -0.62 -0.21 6.36
CA ASP A 81 0.77 -0.09 6.80
C ASP A 81 0.81 0.16 8.31
N ILE A 82 1.87 -0.32 8.96
CA ILE A 82 2.07 -0.11 10.39
C ILE A 82 2.68 1.26 10.70
N ASN A 83 3.27 1.92 9.70
CA ASN A 83 3.97 3.18 9.85
C ASN A 83 3.02 4.36 9.56
N PRO A 84 2.68 5.19 10.59
CA PRO A 84 1.78 6.33 10.41
C PRO A 84 2.30 7.37 9.42
N VAL A 85 3.62 7.49 9.25
CA VAL A 85 4.20 8.39 8.23
C VAL A 85 3.85 7.91 6.84
N ARG A 86 3.93 6.59 6.57
CA ARG A 86 3.53 6.02 5.28
C ARG A 86 2.03 6.22 5.02
N ILE A 87 1.20 6.05 6.04
CA ILE A 87 -0.25 6.31 5.94
C ILE A 87 -0.55 7.77 5.61
N GLN A 88 0.19 8.71 6.22
CA GLN A 88 0.05 10.13 5.87
C GLN A 88 0.42 10.37 4.40
N GLU A 89 1.57 9.89 3.95
CA GLU A 89 2.01 10.02 2.55
C GLU A 89 1.02 9.39 1.57
N ALA A 90 0.46 8.23 1.91
CA ALA A 90 -0.54 7.55 1.10
C ALA A 90 -1.83 8.38 0.94
N ASN A 91 -2.29 9.01 2.02
CA ASN A 91 -3.45 9.92 1.96
C ASN A 91 -3.16 11.17 1.12
N GLU A 92 -1.97 11.76 1.24
CA GLU A 92 -1.54 12.89 0.41
C GLU A 92 -1.46 12.50 -1.07
N ASN A 93 -0.94 11.30 -1.36
CA ASN A 93 -0.87 10.76 -2.71
C ASN A 93 -2.26 10.55 -3.31
N ALA A 94 -3.20 9.97 -2.56
CA ALA A 94 -4.60 9.83 -3.00
C ALA A 94 -5.25 11.17 -3.30
N LYS A 95 -5.05 12.17 -2.44
CA LYS A 95 -5.56 13.53 -2.63
C LYS A 95 -4.97 14.18 -3.89
N LYS A 96 -3.65 14.08 -4.08
CA LYS A 96 -2.96 14.61 -5.26
C LYS A 96 -3.47 13.99 -6.57
N ASN A 97 -3.87 12.72 -6.53
CA ASN A 97 -4.39 12.00 -7.69
C ASN A 97 -5.92 12.04 -7.84
N GLY A 98 -6.66 12.68 -6.92
CA GLY A 98 -8.12 12.84 -7.00
C GLY A 98 -8.91 11.55 -6.84
N VAL A 99 -8.39 10.59 -6.03
CA VAL A 99 -9.01 9.26 -5.86
C VAL A 99 -9.46 8.97 -4.42
N THR A 100 -9.57 9.98 -3.58
CA THR A 100 -9.94 9.86 -2.15
C THR A 100 -11.27 9.15 -1.91
N ASP A 101 -12.20 9.21 -2.86
CA ASP A 101 -13.51 8.54 -2.77
C ASP A 101 -13.44 7.03 -3.06
N LEU A 102 -12.33 6.56 -3.65
CA LEU A 102 -12.13 5.18 -4.04
C LEU A 102 -11.15 4.43 -3.14
N VAL A 103 -10.28 5.14 -2.42
CA VAL A 103 -9.23 4.52 -1.62
C VAL A 103 -9.27 4.96 -0.17
N ARG A 104 -8.85 4.08 0.73
CA ARG A 104 -8.59 4.39 2.14
C ARG A 104 -7.30 3.73 2.61
N PHE A 105 -6.70 4.30 3.65
CA PHE A 105 -5.46 3.80 4.24
C PHE A 105 -5.64 3.60 5.74
N GLU A 106 -5.13 2.47 6.24
CA GLU A 106 -5.29 2.03 7.62
C GLU A 106 -3.92 1.84 8.27
N GLU A 107 -3.66 2.57 9.37
CA GLU A 107 -2.53 2.27 10.26
C GLU A 107 -2.85 1.02 11.06
N ASN A 108 -2.34 -0.12 10.61
CA ASN A 108 -2.64 -1.40 11.24
C ASN A 108 -1.51 -2.41 11.06
N ASP A 109 -1.46 -3.40 11.95
CA ASP A 109 -0.60 -4.56 11.81
C ASP A 109 -1.22 -5.56 10.83
N LEU A 110 -0.47 -5.95 9.80
CA LEU A 110 -0.90 -6.91 8.78
C LEU A 110 -1.38 -8.24 9.36
N PHE A 111 -0.77 -8.63 10.50
CA PHE A 111 -1.14 -9.88 11.18
C PHE A 111 -2.43 -9.78 12.00
N LEU A 112 -2.97 -8.58 12.19
CA LEU A 112 -4.22 -8.32 12.89
C LEU A 112 -5.31 -7.78 11.96
N ALA A 113 -4.93 -7.28 10.80
CA ALA A 113 -5.83 -6.64 9.85
C ALA A 113 -6.88 -7.59 9.29
N ASN A 114 -8.01 -7.01 8.90
CA ASN A 114 -9.09 -7.71 8.22
C ASN A 114 -9.11 -7.31 6.74
N PHE A 115 -8.96 -8.31 5.87
CA PHE A 115 -8.94 -8.11 4.41
C PHE A 115 -9.89 -9.05 3.66
N HIS A 116 -10.95 -9.53 4.30
CA HIS A 116 -11.91 -10.48 3.72
C HIS A 116 -12.71 -9.93 2.53
N GLU A 117 -12.77 -8.60 2.35
CA GLU A 117 -13.41 -7.95 1.20
C GLU A 117 -12.55 -7.95 -0.04
N ALA A 118 -11.24 -8.24 0.08
CA ALA A 118 -10.32 -8.17 -1.03
C ALA A 118 -10.72 -9.12 -2.15
N THR A 119 -10.65 -8.62 -3.39
CA THR A 119 -10.71 -9.43 -4.62
C THR A 119 -9.34 -9.53 -5.29
N VAL A 120 -8.48 -8.59 -4.95
CA VAL A 120 -7.06 -8.56 -5.30
C VAL A 120 -6.25 -8.20 -4.07
N VAL A 121 -5.15 -8.90 -3.83
CA VAL A 121 -4.15 -8.56 -2.80
C VAL A 121 -2.80 -8.38 -3.47
N THR A 122 -2.11 -7.29 -3.11
CA THR A 122 -0.74 -7.01 -3.53
C THR A 122 0.22 -7.05 -2.36
N LEU A 123 1.43 -7.55 -2.61
CA LEU A 123 2.49 -7.73 -1.62
C LEU A 123 3.84 -7.32 -2.20
N PHE A 124 4.63 -6.61 -1.42
CA PHE A 124 6.07 -6.48 -1.60
C PHE A 124 6.76 -6.62 -0.24
N LEU A 125 6.75 -7.82 0.29
CA LEU A 125 7.24 -8.13 1.64
C LEU A 125 8.27 -9.25 1.57
N LEU A 126 9.14 -9.33 2.60
CA LEU A 126 10.16 -10.37 2.68
C LEU A 126 9.52 -11.79 2.73
N PRO A 127 10.23 -12.83 2.25
CA PRO A 127 9.71 -14.19 2.18
C PRO A 127 9.13 -14.70 3.49
N GLN A 128 9.80 -14.45 4.62
CA GLN A 128 9.32 -14.87 5.93
C GLN A 128 8.01 -14.21 6.34
N ILE A 129 7.77 -12.97 5.89
CA ILE A 129 6.50 -12.26 6.16
C ILE A 129 5.39 -12.84 5.29
N ASN A 130 5.66 -13.09 4.01
CA ASN A 130 4.71 -13.75 3.11
C ASN A 130 4.26 -15.09 3.67
N LEU A 131 5.21 -15.92 4.11
CA LEU A 131 4.92 -17.24 4.69
C LEU A 131 4.12 -17.13 5.99
N LYS A 132 4.42 -16.15 6.84
CA LYS A 132 3.68 -15.90 8.09
C LYS A 132 2.26 -15.40 7.82
N LEU A 133 2.03 -14.64 6.75
CA LEU A 133 0.70 -14.16 6.32
C LEU A 133 -0.14 -15.25 5.63
N LEU A 134 0.50 -16.22 5.00
CA LEU A 134 -0.17 -17.22 4.16
C LEU A 134 -1.37 -17.92 4.82
N PRO A 135 -1.32 -18.37 6.10
CA PRO A 135 -2.49 -18.97 6.76
C PRO A 135 -3.68 -18.02 6.80
N ARG A 136 -3.44 -16.75 7.15
CA ARG A 136 -4.48 -15.71 7.23
C ARG A 136 -5.04 -15.35 5.85
N LEU A 137 -4.19 -15.29 4.83
CA LEU A 137 -4.62 -15.07 3.45
C LEU A 137 -5.59 -16.18 3.00
N ARG A 138 -5.26 -17.44 3.30
CA ARG A 138 -6.12 -18.59 2.97
C ARG A 138 -7.41 -18.64 3.78
N GLU A 139 -7.40 -18.17 5.02
CA GLU A 139 -8.56 -18.13 5.90
C GLU A 139 -9.55 -17.03 5.49
N GLN A 140 -9.06 -15.82 5.28
CA GLN A 140 -9.89 -14.64 5.09
C GLN A 140 -10.34 -14.42 3.64
N LEU A 141 -9.49 -14.77 2.67
CA LEU A 141 -9.78 -14.49 1.28
C LEU A 141 -10.76 -15.50 0.69
N LYS A 142 -11.65 -14.99 -0.15
CA LYS A 142 -12.61 -15.81 -0.88
C LYS A 142 -11.95 -16.57 -2.03
N PRO A 143 -12.44 -17.75 -2.39
CA PRO A 143 -12.04 -18.41 -3.63
C PRO A 143 -12.13 -17.47 -4.83
N GLY A 144 -11.15 -17.57 -5.73
CA GLY A 144 -11.02 -16.67 -6.88
C GLY A 144 -10.32 -15.35 -6.60
N THR A 145 -10.04 -14.99 -5.34
CA THR A 145 -9.21 -13.81 -5.02
C THR A 145 -7.82 -13.98 -5.60
N ARG A 146 -7.37 -12.96 -6.33
CA ARG A 146 -6.05 -12.92 -6.98
C ARG A 146 -5.03 -12.30 -6.05
N LEU A 147 -3.90 -12.97 -5.89
CA LEU A 147 -2.78 -12.55 -5.04
C LEU A 147 -1.57 -12.29 -5.92
N VAL A 148 -1.02 -11.09 -5.90
CA VAL A 148 0.20 -10.74 -6.64
C VAL A 148 1.29 -10.32 -5.69
N SER A 149 2.43 -10.99 -5.76
CA SER A 149 3.62 -10.62 -5.00
C SER A 149 4.72 -10.13 -5.91
N ASN A 150 5.35 -9.03 -5.53
CA ASN A 150 6.55 -8.51 -6.15
C ASN A 150 7.78 -9.18 -5.55
N THR A 151 8.68 -9.67 -6.37
CA THR A 151 10.00 -10.25 -6.05
C THR A 151 9.96 -11.56 -5.27
N PHE A 152 9.12 -11.70 -4.25
CA PHE A 152 9.16 -12.81 -3.29
C PHE A 152 7.95 -13.73 -3.43
N ASP A 153 8.20 -15.03 -3.40
CA ASP A 153 7.19 -16.06 -3.53
C ASP A 153 6.49 -16.43 -2.19
N MET A 154 5.67 -17.48 -2.24
CA MET A 154 4.92 -18.06 -1.12
C MET A 154 5.43 -19.46 -0.73
N GLY A 155 6.74 -19.71 -0.89
CA GLY A 155 7.36 -20.99 -0.58
C GLY A 155 6.83 -22.14 -1.43
N ASP A 156 6.27 -23.17 -0.80
CA ASP A 156 5.79 -24.36 -1.51
C ASP A 156 4.50 -24.12 -2.33
N TRP A 157 3.80 -23.02 -2.09
CA TRP A 157 2.63 -22.69 -2.89
C TRP A 157 3.04 -22.14 -4.25
N LYS A 158 3.00 -23.01 -5.27
CA LYS A 158 3.42 -22.66 -6.62
C LYS A 158 2.51 -21.60 -7.23
N PRO A 159 3.08 -20.54 -7.83
CA PRO A 159 2.28 -19.51 -8.51
C PRO A 159 1.60 -20.09 -9.76
N LEU A 160 0.41 -19.56 -10.04
CA LEU A 160 -0.30 -19.82 -11.30
C LEU A 160 0.45 -19.23 -12.49
N LYS A 161 1.08 -18.08 -12.30
CA LYS A 161 1.85 -17.38 -13.32
C LYS A 161 3.01 -16.60 -12.69
N THR A 162 4.13 -16.59 -13.41
CA THR A 162 5.29 -15.72 -13.11
C THR A 162 5.55 -14.84 -14.32
N VAL A 163 5.84 -13.56 -14.09
CA VAL A 163 6.15 -12.58 -15.13
C VAL A 163 7.41 -11.83 -14.72
N GLU A 164 8.31 -11.62 -15.66
CA GLU A 164 9.43 -10.72 -15.50
C GLU A 164 9.03 -9.31 -15.92
N VAL A 165 9.47 -8.32 -15.15
CA VAL A 165 9.27 -6.90 -15.44
C VAL A 165 10.60 -6.36 -15.96
N GLU A 166 10.56 -5.76 -17.13
CA GLU A 166 11.69 -5.00 -17.63
C GLU A 166 11.87 -3.78 -16.74
N GLY A 167 12.96 -3.70 -16.04
CA GLY A 167 13.31 -2.61 -15.13
C GLY A 167 14.57 -1.88 -15.61
N GLY A 168 14.77 -0.67 -15.11
CA GLY A 168 16.02 0.07 -15.26
C GLY A 168 17.21 -0.65 -14.60
N ASP A 169 18.39 -0.06 -14.73
CA ASP A 169 19.64 -0.59 -14.15
C ASP A 169 19.89 -0.11 -12.70
N ASP A 170 18.91 0.59 -12.09
CA ASP A 170 18.99 1.05 -10.71
C ASP A 170 18.65 -0.06 -9.68
N GLU A 171 19.06 0.14 -8.43
CA GLU A 171 18.85 -0.86 -7.35
C GLU A 171 17.37 -1.15 -7.09
N GLU A 172 16.48 -0.16 -7.23
CA GLU A 172 15.04 -0.34 -7.03
C GLU A 172 14.44 -1.24 -8.10
N SER A 173 14.86 -1.04 -9.36
CA SER A 173 14.48 -1.89 -10.49
C SER A 173 14.97 -3.33 -10.34
N PHE A 174 16.15 -3.54 -9.76
CA PHE A 174 16.67 -4.88 -9.52
C PHE A 174 15.77 -5.69 -8.58
N LEU A 175 15.21 -5.06 -7.56
CA LEU A 175 14.32 -5.71 -6.61
C LEU A 175 12.89 -5.92 -7.13
N SER A 176 12.50 -5.35 -8.27
CA SER A 176 11.13 -5.43 -8.80
C SER A 176 11.05 -6.16 -10.14
N ARG A 177 11.94 -7.12 -10.40
CA ARG A 177 12.02 -7.80 -11.70
C ARG A 177 11.12 -9.01 -11.90
N LYS A 178 10.56 -9.56 -10.83
CA LYS A 178 9.77 -10.79 -10.91
C LYS A 178 8.45 -10.65 -10.16
N LEU A 179 7.35 -10.92 -10.84
CA LEU A 179 6.01 -10.90 -10.26
C LEU A 179 5.42 -12.30 -10.26
N PHE A 180 4.74 -12.64 -9.19
CA PHE A 180 4.08 -13.92 -9.01
C PHE A 180 2.59 -13.72 -8.82
N LEU A 181 1.78 -14.55 -9.47
CA LEU A 181 0.32 -14.56 -9.33
C LEU A 181 -0.14 -15.89 -8.75
N TRP A 182 -0.97 -15.83 -7.73
CA TRP A 182 -1.78 -16.94 -7.22
C TRP A 182 -3.25 -16.58 -7.28
N VAL A 183 -4.08 -17.61 -7.25
CA VAL A 183 -5.53 -17.49 -7.08
C VAL A 183 -5.91 -18.35 -5.89
N ILE A 184 -6.68 -17.80 -4.96
CA ILE A 184 -7.19 -18.56 -3.82
C ILE A 184 -8.08 -19.67 -4.35
N PRO A 185 -7.76 -20.95 -4.04
CA PRO A 185 -8.52 -22.09 -4.55
C PRO A 185 -9.90 -22.18 -3.92
N GLU A 186 -10.81 -22.89 -4.58
CA GLU A 186 -12.05 -23.33 -3.97
C GLU A 186 -11.72 -24.11 -2.69
N LYS A 187 -12.44 -23.82 -1.60
CA LYS A 187 -12.33 -24.64 -0.39
C LYS A 187 -12.82 -26.03 -0.76
N GLY A 188 -11.94 -27.02 -0.75
CA GLY A 188 -12.27 -28.38 -1.12
C GLY A 188 -13.54 -28.88 -0.40
N ARG A 189 -14.41 -29.50 -1.19
CA ARG A 189 -15.61 -30.19 -0.67
C ARG A 189 -15.18 -31.42 0.11
#